data_7fcafb8f3bc9196dd4fa12d0976d694f
#
_entry.id   7fcafb8f3bc9196dd4fa12d0976d694f
#
_cell.length_a   1.000
_cell.length_b   1.000
_cell.length_c   1.000
_cell.angle_alpha   90.00
_cell.angle_beta   90.00
_cell.angle_gamma   90.00
#
_symmetry.space_group_name_H-M   'P 1'
#
loop_
_entity.id
_entity.type
_entity.pdbx_description
1 polymer ?
#
loop_
_entity_poly.entity_id
_entity_poly.type
_entity_poly.pdbx_seq_one_letter_code
_entity_poly.pdbx_strand_id
1 'polypeptide(L)'
;MRSIDSLPLQRSFDELGTPLHEVVFCVIDLETTGGNRNEDSITEVGAVKVQGGRCLGTYQTLVNPGRAIPPQITVLTGLSDALVSNAPRIGAV
;
A
#
# COMPACT_ATOMS: atom_id res chain seq x y z
N MET A 1 9.17 16.86 -12.03
CA MET A 1 9.41 16.14 -10.77
C MET A 1 10.80 16.46 -10.25
N ARG A 2 10.93 16.70 -8.97
CA ARG A 2 12.24 16.98 -8.37
C ARG A 2 13.13 15.75 -8.37
N SER A 3 14.43 15.96 -8.50
CA SER A 3 15.42 14.92 -8.22
C SER A 3 15.33 14.48 -6.76
N ILE A 4 15.57 13.20 -6.49
CA ILE A 4 15.61 12.68 -5.13
C ILE A 4 16.66 13.39 -4.28
N ASP A 5 17.77 13.82 -4.87
CA ASP A 5 18.86 14.51 -4.18
C ASP A 5 18.46 15.89 -3.68
N SER A 6 17.39 16.48 -4.23
CA SER A 6 16.91 17.79 -3.82
C SER A 6 15.75 17.73 -2.83
N LEU A 7 15.32 16.54 -2.41
CA LEU A 7 14.21 16.38 -1.48
C LEU A 7 14.64 16.68 -0.05
N PRO A 8 13.82 17.40 0.74
CA PRO A 8 14.10 17.64 2.16
C PRO A 8 14.31 16.36 2.96
N LEU A 9 13.62 15.27 2.58
CA LEU A 9 13.73 13.97 3.23
C LEU A 9 15.18 13.42 3.17
N GLN A 10 15.83 13.55 2.02
CA GLN A 10 17.22 13.15 1.85
C GLN A 10 18.14 13.88 2.84
N ARG A 11 17.96 15.18 2.96
CA ARG A 11 18.74 16.00 3.90
C ARG A 11 18.52 15.59 5.35
N SER A 12 17.27 15.28 5.72
CA SER A 12 16.94 14.86 7.08
C SER A 12 17.68 13.59 7.48
N PHE A 13 17.75 12.61 6.59
CA PHE A 13 18.50 11.38 6.85
C PHE A 13 20.00 11.65 6.96
N ASP A 14 20.55 12.52 6.11
CA ASP A 14 21.94 12.91 6.19
C ASP A 14 22.26 13.61 7.51
N GLU A 15 21.38 14.50 7.96
CA GLU A 15 21.52 15.22 9.24
C GLU A 15 21.50 14.27 10.43
N LEU A 16 20.71 13.19 10.36
CA LEU A 16 20.67 12.17 11.39
C LEU A 16 21.84 11.20 11.33
N GLY A 17 22.69 11.31 10.30
CA GLY A 17 23.85 10.45 10.14
C GLY A 17 23.54 9.05 9.64
N THR A 18 22.32 8.81 9.12
CA THR A 18 21.90 7.51 8.58
C THR A 18 21.82 7.57 7.06
N PRO A 19 22.73 6.89 6.33
CA PRO A 19 22.65 6.83 4.87
C PRO A 19 21.36 6.18 4.41
N LEU A 20 20.79 6.66 3.30
CA LEU A 20 19.52 6.13 2.76
C LEU A 20 19.59 4.63 2.47
N HIS A 21 20.73 4.11 2.02
CA HIS A 21 20.86 2.68 1.73
C HIS A 21 20.81 1.78 2.97
N GLU A 22 20.95 2.35 4.17
CA GLU A 22 20.82 1.63 5.44
C GLU A 22 19.41 1.73 6.01
N VAL A 23 18.57 2.62 5.49
CA VAL A 23 17.20 2.81 5.99
C VAL A 23 16.30 1.72 5.44
N VAL A 24 15.49 1.14 6.32
CA VAL A 24 14.44 0.21 5.91
C VAL A 24 13.20 1.01 5.54
N PHE A 25 12.74 0.86 4.29
CA PHE A 25 11.50 1.46 3.81
C PHE A 25 10.40 0.40 3.75
N CYS A 26 9.20 0.78 4.12
CA CYS A 26 8.00 -0.02 3.89
C CYS A 26 7.15 0.69 2.86
N VAL A 27 7.01 0.09 1.69
CA VAL A 27 6.19 0.61 0.60
C VAL A 27 4.84 -0.08 0.67
N ILE A 28 3.77 0.70 0.78
CA ILE A 28 2.41 0.18 0.93
C ILE A 28 1.61 0.57 -0.30
N ASP A 29 0.88 -0.41 -0.85
CA ASP A 29 -0.06 -0.22 -1.93
C ASP A 29 -1.43 -0.73 -1.51
N LEU A 30 -2.48 0.02 -1.84
CA LEU A 30 -3.85 -0.29 -1.45
C LEU A 30 -4.76 -0.30 -2.67
N GLU A 31 -5.68 -1.28 -2.71
CA GLU A 31 -6.83 -1.24 -3.59
C GLU A 31 -8.08 -0.92 -2.77
N THR A 32 -9.04 -0.23 -3.37
CA THR A 32 -10.26 0.22 -2.69
C THR A 32 -11.48 0.01 -3.59
N THR A 33 -12.67 0.21 -3.00
CA THR A 33 -13.92 0.17 -3.75
C THR A 33 -14.13 1.41 -4.63
N GLY A 34 -13.30 2.43 -4.48
CA GLY A 34 -13.36 3.66 -5.27
C GLY A 34 -12.48 4.75 -4.69
N GLY A 35 -12.62 5.97 -5.20
CA GLY A 35 -11.77 7.10 -4.85
C GLY A 35 -12.27 7.99 -3.70
N ASN A 36 -13.45 7.74 -3.17
CA ASN A 36 -14.02 8.56 -2.09
C ASN A 36 -13.65 7.98 -0.73
N ARG A 37 -12.73 8.65 -0.02
CA ARG A 37 -12.22 8.15 1.26
C ARG A 37 -13.25 8.09 2.39
N ASN A 38 -14.39 8.77 2.26
CA ASN A 38 -15.47 8.72 3.24
C ASN A 38 -16.47 7.60 2.99
N GLU A 39 -16.58 7.15 1.74
CA GLU A 39 -17.58 6.16 1.30
C GLU A 39 -16.95 4.85 0.86
N ASP A 40 -15.70 4.88 0.44
CA ASP A 40 -15.02 3.71 -0.08
C ASP A 40 -14.16 3.03 0.98
N SER A 41 -13.93 1.74 0.78
CA SER A 41 -13.24 0.88 1.72
C SER A 41 -12.14 0.08 1.02
N ILE A 42 -11.12 -0.30 1.79
CA ILE A 42 -9.99 -1.07 1.30
C ILE A 42 -10.43 -2.49 0.93
N THR A 43 -9.94 -2.99 -0.20
CA THR A 43 -10.16 -4.36 -0.71
C THR A 43 -8.90 -5.21 -0.74
N GLU A 44 -7.73 -4.59 -0.81
CA GLU A 44 -6.45 -5.30 -0.78
C GLU A 44 -5.38 -4.41 -0.17
N VAL A 45 -4.48 -5.03 0.59
CA VAL A 45 -3.28 -4.38 1.14
C VAL A 45 -2.06 -5.13 0.65
N GLY A 46 -1.11 -4.40 0.06
CA GLY A 46 0.21 -4.90 -0.27
C GLY A 46 1.28 -4.09 0.44
N ALA A 47 2.33 -4.74 0.90
CA ALA A 47 3.46 -4.07 1.51
C ALA A 47 4.76 -4.77 1.14
N VAL A 48 5.81 -3.98 0.92
CA VAL A 48 7.14 -4.47 0.61
C VAL A 48 8.13 -3.73 1.50
N LYS A 49 9.00 -4.46 2.19
CA LYS A 49 10.14 -3.88 2.90
C LYS A 49 11.37 -3.93 2.01
N VAL A 50 12.05 -2.80 1.88
CA VAL A 50 13.28 -2.69 1.08
C VAL A 50 14.37 -1.96 1.87
N GLN A 51 15.61 -2.37 1.62
CA GLN A 51 16.79 -1.73 2.19
C GLN A 51 17.94 -1.88 1.20
N GLY A 52 18.55 -0.77 0.80
CA GLY A 52 19.69 -0.76 -0.11
C GLY A 52 19.44 -1.50 -1.43
N GLY A 53 18.23 -1.39 -1.99
CA GLY A 53 17.85 -2.09 -3.21
C GLY A 53 17.49 -3.56 -3.01
N ARG A 54 17.48 -4.07 -1.77
CA ARG A 54 17.11 -5.45 -1.46
C ARG A 54 15.68 -5.52 -0.93
N CYS A 55 14.92 -6.50 -1.41
CA CYS A 55 13.62 -6.82 -0.84
C CYS A 55 13.82 -7.69 0.40
N LEU A 56 13.43 -7.18 1.57
CA LEU A 56 13.54 -7.90 2.84
C LEU A 56 12.33 -8.77 3.12
N GLY A 57 11.18 -8.45 2.53
CA GLY A 57 9.95 -9.20 2.73
C GLY A 57 8.78 -8.55 2.03
N THR A 58 7.74 -9.33 1.82
CA THR A 58 6.48 -8.88 1.21
C THR A 58 5.31 -9.36 2.05
N TYR A 59 4.23 -8.60 2.01
CA TYR A 59 2.95 -8.95 2.62
C TYR A 59 1.84 -8.58 1.66
N GLN A 60 0.84 -9.44 1.53
CA GLN A 60 -0.32 -9.16 0.69
C GLN A 60 -1.54 -9.85 1.28
N THR A 61 -2.64 -9.14 1.38
CA THR A 61 -3.91 -9.72 1.81
C THR A 61 -5.08 -9.04 1.12
N LEU A 62 -6.09 -9.83 0.80
CA LEU A 62 -7.39 -9.32 0.45
C LEU A 62 -8.10 -8.85 1.73
N VAL A 63 -8.99 -7.90 1.58
CA VAL A 63 -9.78 -7.35 2.68
C VAL A 63 -11.25 -7.34 2.25
N ASN A 64 -12.13 -7.81 3.12
CA ASN A 64 -13.57 -7.67 2.89
C ASN A 64 -13.96 -6.23 3.19
N PRO A 65 -14.39 -5.44 2.19
CA PRO A 65 -14.69 -4.02 2.41
C PRO A 65 -16.00 -3.78 3.16
N GLY A 66 -16.82 -4.81 3.33
CA GLY A 66 -18.13 -4.68 3.98
C GLY A 66 -19.18 -3.98 3.13
N ARG A 67 -18.93 -3.86 1.85
CA ARG A 67 -19.85 -3.26 0.86
C ARG A 67 -19.57 -3.87 -0.51
N ALA A 68 -20.51 -3.66 -1.44
CA ALA A 68 -20.34 -4.13 -2.82
C ALA A 68 -19.21 -3.38 -3.51
N ILE A 69 -18.46 -4.10 -4.34
CA ILE A 69 -17.45 -3.51 -5.20
C ILE A 69 -18.12 -3.10 -6.51
N PRO A 70 -18.05 -1.81 -6.91
CA PRO A 70 -18.64 -1.39 -8.18
C PRO A 70 -18.05 -2.17 -9.36
N PRO A 71 -18.86 -2.53 -10.36
CA PRO A 71 -18.37 -3.32 -11.50
C PRO A 71 -17.15 -2.71 -12.21
N GLN A 72 -17.10 -1.39 -12.34
CA GLN A 72 -15.96 -0.71 -12.97
C GLN A 72 -14.67 -0.86 -12.15
N ILE A 73 -14.79 -0.95 -10.84
CA ILE A 73 -13.62 -1.17 -9.96
C ILE A 73 -13.16 -2.64 -10.07
N THR A 74 -14.08 -3.59 -10.17
CA THR A 74 -13.73 -4.99 -10.43
C THR A 74 -12.96 -5.14 -11.74
N VAL A 75 -13.36 -4.44 -12.80
CA VAL A 75 -12.63 -4.44 -14.07
C VAL A 75 -11.22 -3.87 -13.90
N LEU A 76 -11.10 -2.79 -13.15
CA LEU A 76 -9.80 -2.12 -12.94
C LEU A 76 -8.83 -2.92 -12.08
N THR A 77 -9.32 -3.51 -11.00
CA THR A 77 -8.47 -4.17 -9.99
C THR A 77 -8.42 -5.69 -10.12
N GLY A 78 -9.38 -6.30 -10.79
CA GLY A 78 -9.56 -7.74 -10.84
C GLY A 78 -10.22 -8.33 -9.58
N LEU A 79 -10.61 -7.50 -8.61
CA LEU A 79 -11.22 -7.95 -7.36
C LEU A 79 -12.74 -7.90 -7.46
N SER A 80 -13.39 -9.02 -7.15
CA SER A 80 -14.85 -9.16 -7.14
C SER A 80 -15.37 -9.37 -5.73
N ASP A 81 -16.67 -9.18 -5.53
CA ASP A 81 -17.31 -9.47 -4.25
C ASP A 81 -17.05 -10.91 -3.80
N ALA A 82 -17.07 -11.85 -4.73
CA ALA A 82 -16.82 -13.25 -4.42
C ALA A 82 -15.40 -13.49 -3.89
N LEU A 83 -14.40 -12.82 -4.46
CA LEU A 83 -13.00 -12.97 -4.04
C LEU A 83 -12.75 -12.45 -2.63
N VAL A 84 -13.42 -11.38 -2.23
CA VAL A 84 -13.19 -10.76 -0.92
C VAL A 84 -14.17 -11.21 0.16
N SER A 85 -15.17 -12.02 -0.18
CA SER A 85 -16.25 -12.41 0.74
C SER A 85 -15.74 -13.13 2.00
N ASN A 86 -14.68 -13.93 1.87
CA ASN A 86 -14.08 -14.68 2.99
C ASN A 86 -12.82 -14.01 3.54
N ALA A 87 -12.47 -12.83 3.04
CA ALA A 87 -11.31 -12.10 3.52
C ALA A 87 -11.60 -11.43 4.87
N PRO A 88 -10.56 -11.14 5.67
CA PRO A 88 -10.75 -10.42 6.93
C PRO A 88 -11.20 -8.98 6.68
N ARG A 89 -11.86 -8.38 7.67
CA ARG A 89 -12.16 -6.96 7.68
C ARG A 89 -10.89 -6.19 8.02
N ILE A 90 -10.83 -4.89 7.65
CA ILE A 90 -9.62 -4.10 7.83
C ILE A 90 -9.13 -4.05 9.27
N GLY A 91 -10.03 -4.07 10.23
CA GLY A 91 -9.64 -4.07 11.64
C GLY A 91 -8.94 -5.34 12.12
N ALA A 92 -8.96 -6.42 11.34
CA ALA A 92 -8.31 -7.68 11.63
C ALA A 92 -7.01 -7.91 10.86
N VAL A 93 -6.63 -6.93 10.04
CA VAL A 93 -5.42 -7.01 9.19
C VAL A 93 -4.18 -6.47 9.91
#